data_e7e5f0c6efc09d379ea4247dc74bd3c7
#
_entry.id   e7e5f0c6efc09d379ea4247dc74bd3c7
#
_cell.length_a   1.000
_cell.length_b   1.000
_cell.length_c   1.000
_cell.angle_alpha   90.00
_cell.angle_beta   90.00
_cell.angle_gamma   90.00
#
_symmetry.space_group_name_H-M   'P 1'
#
loop_
_entity.id
_entity.type
_entity.pdbx_description
1 polymer ?
#
loop_
_entity_poly.entity_id
_entity_poly.type
_entity_poly.pdbx_seq_one_letter_code
_entity_poly.pdbx_strand_id
1 'polypeptide(L)'
;MSKRTYLAALASVALLAACDKSKEDEIVSVSFSSFGFYAKDNADVLKSDYIEDSFNSDAISFTLPYGTDPEALKTLVPEFAVTEGASVNVADASGAPDGKDIVSGSTPIDCSSDVQLVVFLKNNYKAYKLSVKIAEPAKWSKVAETALAVKADPVLAVNSKDGVPYVAGSAPNAENVAEPHLFKLDGAELKDVAGTLVNVASDLFAMDICPDGTPYVSFYNKAAKKQCVVKISGSEAEYVGDAAALYKTGSGSNSSVGLFAFSASDIWCAQRNDDRDVNVARRALNLAHYDGSTWTNAIPISGRNVNDYAYCVLGKYVANVPYLLVFNQNTNSISLYKYASNAWSAVFESLKLKKADGAADAKLNLRALDFDIASGGDIYVMIGADYSVEDLYNLGVVRIAAKDNSQTLIGGELSIDIDKSRSASMGLDNNDVPYLVYTKPEGDVKYACITHIDAKSKTWSTEEKLSPNPSDFVVLRYDDKGRGYIVSSETIGESKKYVLYSSAE
;
A
#
# COMPACT_ATOMS: atom_id res chain seq x y z
N MET A 1 6.97 22.11 -50.25
CA MET A 1 8.19 21.32 -50.48
C MET A 1 8.05 20.05 -49.68
N SER A 2 7.82 19.03 -50.40
CA SER A 2 7.95 17.60 -50.38
C SER A 2 8.04 16.87 -49.02
N LYS A 3 6.91 16.25 -48.66
CA LYS A 3 6.81 15.15 -47.68
C LYS A 3 7.33 13.88 -48.37
N ARG A 4 8.30 13.20 -47.79
CA ARG A 4 8.66 11.83 -48.19
C ARG A 4 8.07 10.86 -47.21
N THR A 5 7.03 10.17 -47.63
CA THR A 5 6.41 9.01 -47.03
C THR A 5 7.24 7.78 -47.38
N TYR A 6 7.76 7.05 -46.40
CA TYR A 6 8.33 5.74 -46.64
C TYR A 6 7.22 4.70 -46.42
N LEU A 7 6.72 4.16 -47.51
CA LEU A 7 5.94 2.92 -47.54
C LEU A 7 6.95 1.76 -47.52
N ALA A 8 6.94 0.94 -46.48
CA ALA A 8 7.56 -0.37 -46.49
C ALA A 8 6.63 -1.35 -47.21
N ALA A 9 7.01 -1.73 -48.42
CA ALA A 9 6.31 -2.75 -49.21
C ALA A 9 6.64 -4.12 -48.68
N LEU A 10 5.64 -4.89 -48.22
CA LEU A 10 5.75 -6.34 -48.07
C LEU A 10 5.85 -6.96 -49.48
N ALA A 11 7.00 -7.46 -49.80
CA ALA A 11 7.18 -8.25 -51.03
C ALA A 11 6.71 -9.68 -50.79
N SER A 12 5.49 -9.99 -51.24
CA SER A 12 5.05 -11.39 -51.40
C SER A 12 5.78 -12.03 -52.60
N VAL A 13 6.76 -12.85 -52.33
CA VAL A 13 7.41 -13.64 -53.40
C VAL A 13 6.59 -14.91 -53.59
N ALA A 14 5.74 -14.93 -54.62
CA ALA A 14 5.17 -16.12 -55.15
C ALA A 14 6.20 -16.80 -56.10
N LEU A 15 6.88 -17.84 -55.68
CA LEU A 15 7.64 -18.73 -56.55
C LEU A 15 6.69 -19.78 -57.15
N LEU A 16 6.36 -19.58 -58.45
CA LEU A 16 5.84 -20.63 -59.29
C LEU A 16 7.00 -21.51 -59.73
N ALA A 17 7.13 -22.69 -59.19
CA ALA A 17 7.98 -23.75 -59.70
C ALA A 17 7.12 -24.94 -60.13
N ALA A 18 7.44 -25.46 -61.31
CA ALA A 18 6.72 -26.44 -62.09
C ALA A 18 6.60 -27.81 -61.44
N CYS A 19 5.55 -28.50 -61.81
CA CYS A 19 5.15 -29.88 -61.55
C CYS A 19 6.26 -30.89 -61.35
N ASP A 20 6.21 -31.58 -60.20
CA ASP A 20 6.36 -33.03 -60.20
C ASP A 20 5.29 -33.63 -59.24
N LYS A 21 4.56 -34.62 -59.71
CA LYS A 21 3.50 -35.30 -58.99
C LYS A 21 4.10 -36.24 -57.96
N SER A 22 4.29 -35.79 -56.73
CA SER A 22 4.39 -36.69 -55.60
C SER A 22 4.04 -35.95 -54.28
N LYS A 23 2.90 -36.32 -53.70
CA LYS A 23 2.35 -35.94 -52.41
C LYS A 23 2.07 -34.44 -52.22
N GLU A 24 0.81 -34.08 -52.22
CA GLU A 24 0.32 -32.83 -51.64
C GLU A 24 0.92 -32.76 -50.23
N ASP A 25 1.89 -31.86 -50.01
CA ASP A 25 2.28 -31.45 -48.66
C ASP A 25 1.07 -30.74 -48.09
N GLU A 26 0.39 -31.40 -47.19
CA GLU A 26 -0.72 -30.85 -46.43
C GLU A 26 -0.22 -29.55 -45.78
N ILE A 27 -0.82 -28.39 -46.12
CA ILE A 27 -0.43 -27.11 -45.53
C ILE A 27 -0.90 -27.14 -44.08
N VAL A 28 0.00 -27.57 -43.19
CA VAL A 28 -0.26 -27.58 -41.76
C VAL A 28 -0.11 -26.15 -41.25
N SER A 29 -1.22 -25.56 -40.80
CA SER A 29 -1.17 -24.26 -40.12
C SER A 29 -0.41 -24.38 -38.80
N VAL A 30 0.68 -23.64 -38.64
CA VAL A 30 1.46 -23.59 -37.38
C VAL A 30 1.11 -22.39 -36.56
N SER A 31 0.93 -22.58 -35.26
CA SER A 31 0.54 -21.50 -34.32
C SER A 31 0.83 -21.85 -32.88
N PHE A 32 0.89 -20.84 -32.02
CA PHE A 32 0.69 -21.05 -30.59
C PHE A 32 -0.77 -21.43 -30.33
N SER A 33 -1.02 -22.30 -29.36
CA SER A 33 -2.32 -22.54 -28.72
C SER A 33 -2.38 -21.95 -27.31
N SER A 34 -1.23 -21.70 -26.67
CA SER A 34 -1.08 -20.89 -25.46
C SER A 34 0.32 -20.32 -25.40
N PHE A 35 0.50 -19.17 -24.75
CA PHE A 35 1.79 -18.56 -24.45
C PHE A 35 1.68 -17.75 -23.17
N GLY A 36 2.66 -17.82 -22.29
CA GLY A 36 2.63 -17.01 -21.08
C GLY A 36 3.92 -17.06 -20.30
N PHE A 37 3.97 -16.19 -19.28
CA PHE A 37 5.01 -16.20 -18.25
C PHE A 37 4.35 -16.61 -16.94
N TYR A 38 4.74 -17.76 -16.42
CA TYR A 38 4.16 -18.32 -15.20
C TYR A 38 5.03 -17.98 -13.99
N ALA A 39 4.38 -17.63 -12.87
CA ALA A 39 5.07 -17.31 -11.63
C ALA A 39 5.95 -18.48 -11.12
N LYS A 40 5.54 -19.73 -11.33
CA LYS A 40 6.33 -20.90 -10.94
C LYS A 40 7.72 -20.97 -11.62
N ASP A 41 7.83 -20.46 -12.86
CA ASP A 41 9.07 -20.49 -13.67
C ASP A 41 9.84 -19.17 -13.57
N ASN A 42 9.20 -18.12 -13.03
CA ASN A 42 9.72 -16.76 -12.88
C ASN A 42 9.50 -16.24 -11.44
N ALA A 43 9.66 -17.09 -10.42
CA ALA A 43 9.26 -16.82 -9.04
C ALA A 43 9.94 -15.59 -8.40
N ASP A 44 11.16 -15.25 -8.84
CA ASP A 44 11.87 -14.06 -8.34
C ASP A 44 11.37 -12.76 -8.99
N VAL A 45 10.50 -12.85 -10.01
CA VAL A 45 10.06 -11.73 -10.84
C VAL A 45 8.54 -11.53 -10.78
N LEU A 46 7.79 -12.63 -10.87
CA LEU A 46 6.33 -12.62 -11.04
C LEU A 46 5.63 -13.18 -9.82
N LYS A 47 4.57 -12.50 -9.39
CA LYS A 47 3.66 -12.95 -8.30
C LYS A 47 2.42 -13.68 -8.82
N SER A 48 2.12 -13.52 -10.10
CA SER A 48 0.98 -14.14 -10.78
C SER A 48 1.36 -14.52 -12.20
N ASP A 49 0.52 -15.35 -12.80
CA ASP A 49 0.70 -15.80 -14.19
C ASP A 49 0.18 -14.75 -15.17
N TYR A 50 0.87 -14.60 -16.30
CA TYR A 50 0.52 -13.75 -17.44
C TYR A 50 0.35 -14.63 -18.67
N ILE A 51 -0.90 -14.87 -19.07
CA ILE A 51 -1.24 -15.88 -20.08
C ILE A 51 -2.01 -15.23 -21.23
N GLU A 52 -1.65 -15.60 -22.49
CA GLU A 52 -2.42 -15.34 -23.70
C GLU A 52 -2.83 -16.69 -24.32
N ASP A 53 -4.13 -16.87 -24.55
CA ASP A 53 -4.72 -18.07 -25.14
C ASP A 53 -5.52 -17.80 -26.41
N SER A 54 -5.56 -16.55 -26.87
CA SER A 54 -6.35 -16.05 -28.00
C SER A 54 -5.47 -15.45 -29.08
N PHE A 55 -4.92 -16.26 -29.98
CA PHE A 55 -4.00 -15.82 -31.04
C PHE A 55 -4.73 -15.33 -32.29
N ASN A 56 -5.58 -14.31 -32.14
CA ASN A 56 -6.31 -13.67 -33.26
C ASN A 56 -5.43 -12.71 -34.08
N SER A 57 -4.22 -12.41 -33.59
CA SER A 57 -3.22 -11.59 -34.26
C SER A 57 -1.84 -12.20 -34.13
N ASP A 58 -0.88 -11.67 -34.90
CA ASP A 58 0.54 -12.06 -34.80
C ASP A 58 1.30 -11.24 -33.75
N ALA A 59 0.59 -10.59 -32.82
CA ALA A 59 1.13 -9.84 -31.71
C ALA A 59 0.73 -10.49 -30.37
N ILE A 60 1.73 -10.69 -29.52
CA ILE A 60 1.59 -11.14 -28.14
C ILE A 60 2.08 -10.00 -27.25
N SER A 61 1.26 -9.52 -26.33
CA SER A 61 1.61 -8.36 -25.51
C SER A 61 1.28 -8.61 -24.04
N PHE A 62 2.25 -8.38 -23.18
CA PHE A 62 2.07 -8.41 -21.74
C PHE A 62 2.47 -7.09 -21.11
N THR A 63 1.76 -6.70 -20.07
CA THR A 63 2.15 -5.60 -19.20
C THR A 63 2.38 -6.15 -17.80
N LEU A 64 3.64 -6.21 -17.40
CA LEU A 64 4.03 -6.61 -16.05
C LEU A 64 3.79 -5.47 -15.07
N PRO A 65 3.62 -5.76 -13.76
CA PRO A 65 3.33 -4.74 -12.78
C PRO A 65 4.45 -3.69 -12.66
N TYR A 66 4.09 -2.47 -12.29
CA TYR A 66 5.05 -1.49 -11.81
C TYR A 66 5.84 -2.09 -10.62
N GLY A 67 7.13 -1.79 -10.53
CA GLY A 67 8.00 -2.40 -9.53
C GLY A 67 8.76 -3.65 -10.01
N THR A 68 8.36 -4.24 -11.13
CA THR A 68 9.17 -5.29 -11.79
C THR A 68 10.55 -4.74 -12.16
N ASP A 69 11.61 -5.47 -11.80
CA ASP A 69 12.97 -5.07 -12.15
C ASP A 69 13.16 -5.15 -13.68
N PRO A 70 13.53 -4.04 -14.37
CA PRO A 70 13.75 -4.08 -15.81
C PRO A 70 14.83 -5.07 -16.27
N GLU A 71 15.82 -5.37 -15.41
CA GLU A 71 16.84 -6.36 -15.71
C GLU A 71 16.27 -7.78 -15.76
N ALA A 72 15.19 -8.04 -15.02
CA ALA A 72 14.52 -9.33 -15.04
C ALA A 72 13.85 -9.65 -16.38
N LEU A 73 13.52 -8.63 -17.20
CA LEU A 73 12.99 -8.83 -18.54
C LEU A 73 13.98 -9.59 -19.46
N LYS A 74 15.27 -9.57 -19.13
CA LYS A 74 16.32 -10.24 -19.93
C LYS A 74 16.34 -11.76 -19.77
N THR A 75 15.64 -12.27 -18.78
CA THR A 75 15.70 -13.71 -18.41
C THR A 75 14.34 -14.33 -18.16
N LEU A 76 13.27 -13.77 -18.74
CA LEU A 76 11.93 -14.33 -18.59
C LEU A 76 11.83 -15.71 -19.27
N VAL A 77 11.30 -16.69 -18.55
CA VAL A 77 11.09 -18.06 -19.04
C VAL A 77 9.63 -18.19 -19.48
N PRO A 78 9.35 -18.32 -20.80
CA PRO A 78 8.00 -18.53 -21.29
C PRO A 78 7.58 -19.99 -21.16
N GLU A 79 6.31 -20.23 -20.88
CA GLU A 79 5.67 -21.52 -21.08
C GLU A 79 4.65 -21.40 -22.21
N PHE A 80 4.65 -22.33 -23.13
CA PHE A 80 3.78 -22.27 -24.30
C PHE A 80 3.43 -23.69 -24.82
N ALA A 81 2.32 -23.73 -25.55
CA ALA A 81 1.94 -24.85 -26.37
C ALA A 81 1.82 -24.42 -27.84
N VAL A 82 2.25 -25.28 -28.77
CA VAL A 82 2.23 -25.04 -30.21
C VAL A 82 1.58 -26.20 -30.95
N THR A 83 1.33 -26.02 -32.24
CA THR A 83 0.94 -27.10 -33.16
C THR A 83 1.86 -28.33 -32.96
N GLU A 84 1.28 -29.51 -32.89
CA GLU A 84 2.01 -30.78 -32.64
C GLU A 84 3.19 -30.96 -33.60
N GLY A 85 4.36 -31.22 -33.03
CA GLY A 85 5.63 -31.37 -33.75
C GLY A 85 6.29 -30.07 -34.21
N ALA A 86 5.72 -28.92 -33.96
CA ALA A 86 6.33 -27.62 -34.24
C ALA A 86 7.39 -27.25 -33.19
N SER A 87 8.40 -26.50 -33.61
CA SER A 87 9.41 -25.85 -32.75
C SER A 87 9.20 -24.33 -32.68
N VAL A 88 9.81 -23.69 -31.67
CA VAL A 88 9.82 -22.24 -31.50
C VAL A 88 11.25 -21.74 -31.44
N ASN A 89 11.56 -20.72 -32.24
CA ASN A 89 12.85 -20.00 -32.18
C ASN A 89 12.65 -18.49 -32.05
N VAL A 90 13.70 -17.78 -31.70
CA VAL A 90 13.78 -16.34 -31.98
C VAL A 90 14.13 -16.14 -33.45
N ALA A 91 13.54 -15.14 -34.09
CA ALA A 91 13.90 -14.79 -35.47
C ALA A 91 15.29 -14.14 -35.52
N ASP A 92 16.06 -14.49 -36.55
CA ASP A 92 17.27 -13.77 -36.90
C ASP A 92 16.98 -12.40 -37.57
N ALA A 93 17.99 -11.68 -37.95
CA ALA A 93 17.86 -10.39 -38.62
C ALA A 93 17.10 -10.43 -39.97
N SER A 94 16.95 -11.60 -40.58
CA SER A 94 16.17 -11.81 -41.80
C SER A 94 14.70 -12.18 -41.55
N GLY A 95 14.34 -12.43 -40.28
CA GLY A 95 13.02 -12.89 -39.87
C GLY A 95 12.87 -14.43 -39.95
N ALA A 96 13.96 -15.16 -40.20
CA ALA A 96 13.98 -16.62 -40.20
C ALA A 96 14.34 -17.17 -38.79
N PRO A 97 14.02 -18.45 -38.48
CA PRO A 97 14.46 -19.09 -37.24
C PRO A 97 15.97 -19.01 -37.07
N ASP A 98 16.48 -18.61 -35.92
CA ASP A 98 17.91 -18.53 -35.61
C ASP A 98 18.58 -19.88 -35.40
N GLY A 99 17.79 -20.95 -35.45
CA GLY A 99 18.24 -22.35 -35.29
C GLY A 99 18.44 -22.77 -33.83
N LYS A 100 18.01 -21.97 -32.89
CA LYS A 100 18.05 -22.29 -31.45
C LYS A 100 16.65 -22.49 -30.92
N ASP A 101 16.31 -23.71 -30.60
CA ASP A 101 14.98 -24.02 -30.05
C ASP A 101 14.79 -23.40 -28.66
N ILE A 102 13.67 -22.71 -28.49
CA ILE A 102 13.17 -22.30 -27.20
C ILE A 102 12.38 -23.47 -26.60
N VAL A 103 12.80 -23.95 -25.44
CA VAL A 103 12.11 -25.01 -24.70
C VAL A 103 11.13 -24.39 -23.71
N SER A 104 9.85 -24.70 -23.88
CA SER A 104 8.77 -24.24 -22.98
C SER A 104 9.07 -24.56 -21.51
N GLY A 105 8.94 -23.57 -20.62
CA GLY A 105 9.22 -23.69 -19.19
C GLY A 105 10.69 -23.81 -18.80
N SER A 106 11.64 -23.56 -19.72
CA SER A 106 13.06 -23.77 -19.42
C SER A 106 14.02 -22.78 -20.07
N THR A 107 13.76 -22.33 -21.29
CA THR A 107 14.68 -21.43 -22.00
C THR A 107 14.30 -19.98 -21.76
N PRO A 108 15.17 -19.17 -21.14
CA PRO A 108 14.90 -17.75 -20.95
C PRO A 108 15.02 -17.00 -22.28
N ILE A 109 14.21 -15.93 -22.42
CA ILE A 109 14.26 -14.97 -23.52
C ILE A 109 14.48 -13.56 -22.99
N ASP A 110 15.25 -12.76 -23.75
CA ASP A 110 15.42 -11.33 -23.47
C ASP A 110 14.24 -10.55 -24.05
N CYS A 111 13.32 -10.16 -23.18
CA CYS A 111 12.14 -9.35 -23.47
C CYS A 111 12.34 -7.86 -23.15
N SER A 112 13.57 -7.38 -22.95
CA SER A 112 13.85 -5.95 -22.71
C SER A 112 13.56 -5.06 -23.92
N SER A 113 13.35 -5.67 -25.09
CA SER A 113 12.83 -5.08 -26.31
C SER A 113 11.85 -6.03 -26.97
N ASP A 114 11.13 -5.56 -28.01
CA ASP A 114 10.26 -6.43 -28.79
C ASP A 114 11.04 -7.62 -29.39
N VAL A 115 10.51 -8.81 -29.23
CA VAL A 115 11.11 -10.06 -29.69
C VAL A 115 10.25 -10.66 -30.80
N GLN A 116 10.85 -11.12 -31.88
CA GLN A 116 10.14 -11.86 -32.90
C GLN A 116 10.31 -13.36 -32.65
N LEU A 117 9.22 -14.05 -32.35
CA LEU A 117 9.17 -15.50 -32.19
C LEU A 117 8.69 -16.15 -33.49
N VAL A 118 9.27 -17.28 -33.86
CA VAL A 118 8.86 -18.05 -35.02
C VAL A 118 8.46 -19.44 -34.59
N VAL A 119 7.19 -19.82 -34.84
CA VAL A 119 6.69 -21.17 -34.72
C VAL A 119 6.88 -21.82 -36.09
N PHE A 120 7.57 -22.96 -36.18
CA PHE A 120 7.83 -23.60 -37.46
C PHE A 120 7.72 -25.11 -37.39
N LEU A 121 7.30 -25.69 -38.51
CA LEU A 121 7.20 -27.12 -38.72
C LEU A 121 7.55 -27.42 -40.18
N LYS A 122 8.67 -28.09 -40.45
CA LYS A 122 9.20 -28.29 -41.80
C LYS A 122 9.36 -26.97 -42.56
N ASN A 123 8.59 -26.77 -43.63
CA ASN A 123 8.64 -25.57 -44.49
C ASN A 123 7.57 -24.52 -44.12
N ASN A 124 6.72 -24.82 -43.13
CA ASN A 124 5.68 -23.90 -42.69
C ASN A 124 6.15 -23.17 -41.46
N TYR A 125 5.97 -21.84 -41.41
CA TYR A 125 6.29 -21.04 -40.25
C TYR A 125 5.29 -19.89 -40.06
N LYS A 126 5.15 -19.45 -38.83
CA LYS A 126 4.39 -18.26 -38.47
C LYS A 126 5.17 -17.45 -37.44
N ALA A 127 5.32 -16.18 -37.73
CA ALA A 127 6.03 -15.24 -36.85
C ALA A 127 5.04 -14.51 -35.95
N TYR A 128 5.47 -14.29 -34.71
CA TYR A 128 4.73 -13.52 -33.69
C TYR A 128 5.62 -12.46 -33.08
N LYS A 129 5.11 -11.26 -32.95
CA LYS A 129 5.80 -10.18 -32.24
C LYS A 129 5.43 -10.23 -30.77
N LEU A 130 6.38 -10.59 -29.91
CA LEU A 130 6.25 -10.51 -28.45
C LEU A 130 6.71 -9.16 -27.95
N SER A 131 5.86 -8.46 -27.17
CA SER A 131 6.17 -7.21 -26.51
C SER A 131 5.85 -7.34 -25.02
N VAL A 132 6.84 -7.15 -24.16
CA VAL A 132 6.66 -7.14 -22.71
C VAL A 132 7.00 -5.74 -22.19
N LYS A 133 6.07 -5.13 -21.47
CA LYS A 133 6.22 -3.80 -20.90
C LYS A 133 6.05 -3.85 -19.39
N ILE A 134 6.64 -2.91 -18.70
CA ILE A 134 6.35 -2.67 -17.29
C ILE A 134 5.34 -1.52 -17.19
N ALA A 135 4.34 -1.67 -16.35
CA ALA A 135 3.33 -0.63 -16.12
C ALA A 135 3.97 0.65 -15.57
N GLU A 136 3.37 1.79 -15.87
CA GLU A 136 3.73 3.05 -15.25
C GLU A 136 3.28 3.07 -13.77
N PRO A 137 3.91 3.89 -12.91
CA PRO A 137 3.44 4.06 -11.54
C PRO A 137 2.01 4.61 -11.50
N ALA A 138 1.30 4.28 -10.43
CA ALA A 138 -0.07 4.74 -10.25
C ALA A 138 -0.17 6.27 -10.28
N LYS A 139 -1.12 6.79 -11.04
CA LYS A 139 -1.45 8.22 -11.08
C LYS A 139 -2.54 8.52 -10.05
N TRP A 140 -2.36 9.60 -9.32
CA TRP A 140 -3.27 10.02 -8.27
C TRP A 140 -4.14 11.17 -8.73
N SER A 141 -5.43 11.09 -8.45
CA SER A 141 -6.40 12.13 -8.80
C SER A 141 -7.36 12.39 -7.65
N LYS A 142 -7.77 13.64 -7.48
CA LYS A 142 -8.83 14.02 -6.54
C LYS A 142 -10.14 13.38 -6.97
N VAL A 143 -10.80 12.70 -6.04
CA VAL A 143 -12.08 12.03 -6.27
C VAL A 143 -13.23 12.65 -5.48
N ALA A 144 -12.95 13.23 -4.30
CA ALA A 144 -13.98 13.83 -3.46
C ALA A 144 -13.40 14.84 -2.47
N GLU A 145 -14.29 15.67 -1.88
CA GLU A 145 -13.99 16.51 -0.71
C GLU A 145 -15.21 16.62 0.20
N THR A 146 -14.99 17.05 1.46
CA THR A 146 -16.09 17.35 2.38
C THR A 146 -16.77 18.67 2.01
N ALA A 147 -18.10 18.73 2.10
CA ALA A 147 -18.83 20.00 2.04
C ALA A 147 -18.56 20.85 3.30
N LEU A 148 -18.52 20.20 4.47
CA LEU A 148 -18.28 20.86 5.76
C LEU A 148 -16.81 21.27 5.93
N ALA A 149 -16.58 22.34 6.66
CA ALA A 149 -15.26 22.64 7.21
C ALA A 149 -14.86 21.59 8.27
N VAL A 150 -13.55 21.32 8.38
CA VAL A 150 -13.02 20.30 9.31
C VAL A 150 -11.92 20.87 10.20
N LYS A 151 -11.58 20.17 11.30
CA LYS A 151 -10.62 20.68 12.29
C LYS A 151 -9.52 19.72 12.70
N ALA A 152 -9.83 18.46 12.96
CA ALA A 152 -8.85 17.49 13.44
C ALA A 152 -8.15 16.75 12.29
N ASP A 153 -7.05 16.09 12.63
CA ASP A 153 -6.36 15.18 11.72
C ASP A 153 -7.27 13.97 11.40
N PRO A 154 -7.48 13.66 10.12
CA PRO A 154 -8.38 12.57 9.72
C PRO A 154 -7.73 11.20 9.91
N VAL A 155 -8.58 10.18 10.01
CA VAL A 155 -8.21 8.77 9.79
C VAL A 155 -9.00 8.21 8.63
N LEU A 156 -8.40 7.30 7.89
CA LEU A 156 -8.94 6.69 6.68
C LEU A 156 -9.02 5.17 6.86
N ALA A 157 -10.18 4.60 6.56
CA ALA A 157 -10.35 3.16 6.38
C ALA A 157 -11.12 2.89 5.09
N VAL A 158 -10.87 1.74 4.48
CA VAL A 158 -11.59 1.28 3.30
C VAL A 158 -12.41 0.05 3.69
N ASN A 159 -13.69 0.06 3.36
CA ASN A 159 -14.57 -1.05 3.64
C ASN A 159 -14.21 -2.23 2.72
N SER A 160 -13.71 -3.33 3.29
CA SER A 160 -13.32 -4.53 2.53
C SER A 160 -14.47 -5.16 1.75
N LYS A 161 -15.73 -4.94 2.18
CA LYS A 161 -16.92 -5.52 1.56
C LYS A 161 -17.27 -4.87 0.20
N ASP A 162 -17.14 -3.55 0.08
CA ASP A 162 -17.55 -2.78 -1.11
C ASP A 162 -16.47 -1.88 -1.69
N GLY A 163 -15.30 -1.81 -1.06
CA GLY A 163 -14.17 -0.98 -1.47
C GLY A 163 -14.39 0.52 -1.25
N VAL A 164 -15.40 0.91 -0.47
CA VAL A 164 -15.73 2.33 -0.25
C VAL A 164 -14.89 2.91 0.88
N PRO A 165 -14.18 4.03 0.66
CA PRO A 165 -13.42 4.72 1.69
C PRO A 165 -14.33 5.50 2.63
N TYR A 166 -13.96 5.47 3.91
CA TYR A 166 -14.53 6.26 5.00
C TYR A 166 -13.44 7.10 5.64
N VAL A 167 -13.81 8.30 6.06
CA VAL A 167 -12.92 9.25 6.75
C VAL A 167 -13.56 9.66 8.07
N ALA A 168 -12.92 9.37 9.20
CA ALA A 168 -13.34 9.92 10.47
C ALA A 168 -12.46 11.10 10.87
N GLY A 169 -13.06 12.09 11.49
CA GLY A 169 -12.40 13.31 11.91
C GLY A 169 -13.35 14.22 12.68
N SER A 170 -13.12 15.52 12.66
CA SER A 170 -14.02 16.46 13.32
C SER A 170 -14.43 17.63 12.43
N ALA A 171 -15.65 18.12 12.66
CA ALA A 171 -16.15 19.37 12.12
C ALA A 171 -16.55 20.33 13.24
N PRO A 172 -16.50 21.65 13.03
CA PRO A 172 -16.92 22.62 14.01
C PRO A 172 -18.45 22.67 14.09
N ASN A 173 -18.99 22.70 15.32
CA ASN A 173 -20.37 23.06 15.55
C ASN A 173 -20.59 24.61 15.50
N ALA A 174 -21.79 25.07 15.78
CA ALA A 174 -22.13 26.50 15.77
C ALA A 174 -21.27 27.36 16.75
N GLU A 175 -20.75 26.75 17.80
CA GLU A 175 -19.88 27.38 18.80
C GLU A 175 -18.38 27.21 18.46
N ASN A 176 -18.09 26.71 17.26
CA ASN A 176 -16.74 26.45 16.78
C ASN A 176 -15.99 25.34 17.58
N VAL A 177 -16.70 24.45 18.25
CA VAL A 177 -16.17 23.28 18.94
C VAL A 177 -16.01 22.16 17.94
N ALA A 178 -14.83 21.48 17.95
CA ALA A 178 -14.55 20.36 17.08
C ALA A 178 -15.26 19.09 17.59
N GLU A 179 -16.32 18.67 16.95
CA GLU A 179 -17.11 17.48 17.28
C GLU A 179 -16.79 16.32 16.31
N PRO A 180 -16.92 15.04 16.73
CA PRO A 180 -16.57 13.90 15.89
C PRO A 180 -17.59 13.69 14.78
N HIS A 181 -17.11 13.45 13.56
CA HIS A 181 -17.88 13.15 12.36
C HIS A 181 -17.31 11.95 11.63
N LEU A 182 -18.15 11.27 10.87
CA LEU A 182 -17.79 10.23 9.91
C LEU A 182 -18.26 10.61 8.52
N PHE A 183 -17.37 10.59 7.56
CA PHE A 183 -17.65 10.84 6.15
C PHE A 183 -17.46 9.56 5.35
N LYS A 184 -18.26 9.40 4.30
CA LYS A 184 -18.20 8.28 3.36
C LYS A 184 -18.12 8.83 1.94
N LEU A 185 -17.34 8.19 1.07
CA LEU A 185 -17.36 8.49 -0.36
C LEU A 185 -18.73 8.17 -0.97
N ASP A 186 -19.39 9.17 -1.54
CA ASP A 186 -20.65 9.06 -2.27
C ASP A 186 -20.56 9.93 -3.55
N GLY A 187 -20.31 9.30 -4.70
CA GLY A 187 -20.01 10.00 -5.94
C GLY A 187 -18.71 10.83 -5.84
N ALA A 188 -18.84 12.16 -5.99
CA ALA A 188 -17.72 13.11 -5.93
C ALA A 188 -17.65 13.87 -4.58
N GLU A 189 -18.36 13.41 -3.56
CA GLU A 189 -18.41 14.03 -2.23
C GLU A 189 -17.99 13.06 -1.13
N LEU A 190 -17.27 13.56 -0.14
CA LEU A 190 -17.16 12.94 1.18
C LEU A 190 -18.35 13.37 2.00
N LYS A 191 -19.42 12.57 1.92
CA LYS A 191 -20.71 12.86 2.56
C LYS A 191 -20.70 12.52 4.02
N ASP A 192 -21.18 13.42 4.86
CA ASP A 192 -21.39 13.18 6.28
C ASP A 192 -22.46 12.09 6.49
N VAL A 193 -22.11 11.04 7.23
CA VAL A 193 -22.97 9.85 7.39
C VAL A 193 -24.08 10.09 8.41
N ALA A 194 -23.75 10.72 9.53
CA ALA A 194 -24.65 10.80 10.70
C ALA A 194 -24.73 12.21 11.33
N GLY A 195 -24.07 13.20 10.74
CA GLY A 195 -23.86 14.48 11.42
C GLY A 195 -22.86 14.33 12.58
N THR A 196 -23.04 15.12 13.64
CA THR A 196 -22.23 14.96 14.85
C THR A 196 -22.47 13.62 15.50
N LEU A 197 -21.44 12.78 15.60
CA LEU A 197 -21.55 11.45 16.20
C LEU A 197 -21.91 11.54 17.68
N VAL A 198 -21.28 12.47 18.40
CA VAL A 198 -21.54 12.78 19.80
C VAL A 198 -21.18 14.24 20.07
N ASN A 199 -22.01 14.95 20.85
CA ASN A 199 -21.81 16.38 21.20
C ASN A 199 -20.69 16.55 22.23
N VAL A 200 -19.45 16.29 21.85
CA VAL A 200 -18.26 16.44 22.70
C VAL A 200 -17.08 16.97 21.90
N ALA A 201 -16.29 17.83 22.50
CA ALA A 201 -15.02 18.25 21.92
C ALA A 201 -14.07 17.03 21.80
N SER A 202 -13.58 16.77 20.59
CA SER A 202 -12.83 15.57 20.27
C SER A 202 -11.58 15.83 19.42
N ASP A 203 -10.65 14.89 19.49
CA ASP A 203 -9.53 14.69 18.58
C ASP A 203 -9.04 13.23 18.68
N LEU A 204 -7.86 12.89 18.13
CA LEU A 204 -7.23 11.56 18.20
C LEU A 204 -8.18 10.44 17.76
N PHE A 205 -8.46 10.42 16.47
CA PHE A 205 -9.34 9.41 15.91
C PHE A 205 -8.62 8.10 15.60
N ALA A 206 -9.36 7.00 15.75
CA ALA A 206 -9.09 5.73 15.09
C ALA A 206 -10.40 5.21 14.51
N MET A 207 -10.32 4.42 13.48
CA MET A 207 -11.50 3.86 12.82
C MET A 207 -11.22 2.45 12.35
N ASP A 208 -12.26 1.63 12.41
CA ASP A 208 -12.30 0.34 11.75
C ASP A 208 -13.69 0.07 11.17
N ILE A 209 -13.75 -0.79 10.18
CA ILE A 209 -15.00 -1.23 9.58
C ILE A 209 -15.10 -2.73 9.78
N CYS A 210 -16.07 -3.13 10.59
CA CYS A 210 -16.35 -4.54 10.87
C CYS A 210 -16.61 -5.31 9.56
N PRO A 211 -16.31 -6.61 9.48
CA PRO A 211 -16.59 -7.44 8.28
C PRO A 211 -18.03 -7.43 7.79
N ASP A 212 -18.99 -7.09 8.64
CA ASP A 212 -20.38 -6.89 8.23
C ASP A 212 -20.65 -5.55 7.52
N GLY A 213 -19.66 -4.65 7.50
CA GLY A 213 -19.71 -3.32 6.93
C GLY A 213 -20.07 -2.22 7.91
N THR A 214 -20.21 -2.51 9.20
CA THR A 214 -20.54 -1.54 10.26
C THR A 214 -19.29 -0.73 10.63
N PRO A 215 -19.29 0.62 10.51
CA PRO A 215 -18.19 1.45 10.96
C PRO A 215 -18.14 1.59 12.49
N TYR A 216 -16.94 1.55 13.03
CA TYR A 216 -16.62 1.89 14.41
C TYR A 216 -15.62 3.03 14.43
N VAL A 217 -15.89 4.06 15.22
CA VAL A 217 -15.01 5.23 15.36
C VAL A 217 -14.61 5.37 16.81
N SER A 218 -13.32 5.46 17.05
CA SER A 218 -12.77 5.84 18.36
C SER A 218 -12.29 7.28 18.29
N PHE A 219 -12.54 8.05 19.34
CA PHE A 219 -12.10 9.44 19.47
C PHE A 219 -11.79 9.80 20.93
N TYR A 220 -10.89 10.76 21.11
CA TYR A 220 -10.59 11.29 22.42
C TYR A 220 -11.62 12.32 22.85
N ASN A 221 -12.38 12.03 23.91
CA ASN A 221 -13.28 12.97 24.57
C ASN A 221 -12.47 13.90 25.48
N LYS A 222 -12.36 15.19 25.11
CA LYS A 222 -11.52 16.17 25.82
C LYS A 222 -12.01 16.45 27.24
N ALA A 223 -13.32 16.41 27.47
CA ALA A 223 -13.91 16.65 28.80
C ALA A 223 -13.62 15.48 29.75
N ALA A 224 -13.84 14.24 29.29
CA ALA A 224 -13.59 13.05 30.08
C ALA A 224 -12.11 12.67 30.17
N LYS A 225 -11.26 13.18 29.26
CA LYS A 225 -9.85 12.78 29.07
C LYS A 225 -9.69 11.29 28.80
N LYS A 226 -10.62 10.71 28.04
CA LYS A 226 -10.70 9.28 27.76
C LYS A 226 -10.92 9.05 26.28
N GLN A 227 -10.46 7.90 25.79
CA GLN A 227 -10.87 7.39 24.52
C GLN A 227 -12.28 6.82 24.64
N CYS A 228 -13.13 7.10 23.67
CA CYS A 228 -14.47 6.57 23.53
C CYS A 228 -14.56 5.80 22.22
N VAL A 229 -15.43 4.83 22.13
CA VAL A 229 -15.72 4.08 20.89
C VAL A 229 -17.21 4.18 20.62
N VAL A 230 -17.59 4.51 19.38
CA VAL A 230 -18.98 4.50 18.92
C VAL A 230 -19.12 3.57 17.72
N LYS A 231 -20.28 2.92 17.63
CA LYS A 231 -20.75 2.19 16.48
C LYS A 231 -21.72 3.06 15.70
N ILE A 232 -21.62 3.04 14.36
CA ILE A 232 -22.51 3.83 13.49
C ILE A 232 -23.46 2.89 12.75
N SER A 233 -24.78 3.09 12.93
CA SER A 233 -25.84 2.32 12.29
C SER A 233 -26.77 3.26 11.53
N GLY A 234 -26.64 3.29 10.18
CA GLY A 234 -27.34 4.31 9.39
C GLY A 234 -26.89 5.71 9.75
N SER A 235 -27.81 6.56 10.24
CA SER A 235 -27.53 7.93 10.68
C SER A 235 -27.40 8.06 12.21
N GLU A 236 -27.34 6.96 12.94
CA GLU A 236 -27.26 6.95 14.40
C GLU A 236 -25.89 6.46 14.86
N ALA A 237 -25.36 7.12 15.90
CA ALA A 237 -24.13 6.72 16.57
C ALA A 237 -24.42 6.35 18.02
N GLU A 238 -23.94 5.19 18.45
CA GLU A 238 -24.13 4.64 19.79
C GLU A 238 -22.78 4.33 20.42
N TYR A 239 -22.60 4.65 21.71
CA TYR A 239 -21.43 4.22 22.44
C TYR A 239 -21.35 2.70 22.52
N VAL A 240 -20.15 2.17 22.33
CA VAL A 240 -19.85 0.76 22.57
C VAL A 240 -19.56 0.58 24.05
N GLY A 241 -20.53 0.05 24.78
CA GLY A 241 -20.46 -0.06 26.22
C GLY A 241 -20.51 1.29 26.93
N ASP A 242 -19.89 1.37 28.12
CA ASP A 242 -19.80 2.62 28.88
C ASP A 242 -18.79 3.57 28.24
N ALA A 243 -19.22 4.79 27.91
CA ALA A 243 -18.40 5.86 27.38
C ALA A 243 -17.16 6.21 28.24
N ALA A 244 -17.18 5.87 29.52
CA ALA A 244 -16.10 6.11 30.47
C ALA A 244 -15.26 4.86 30.79
N ALA A 245 -15.51 3.72 30.17
CA ALA A 245 -14.90 2.45 30.51
C ALA A 245 -13.39 2.35 30.21
N LEU A 246 -12.93 3.01 29.17
CA LEU A 246 -11.50 2.98 28.81
C LEU A 246 -10.67 3.88 29.75
N TYR A 247 -9.41 3.49 29.96
CA TYR A 247 -8.48 4.28 30.77
C TYR A 247 -8.25 5.68 30.17
N LYS A 248 -7.83 6.64 31.00
CA LYS A 248 -7.45 7.96 30.51
C LYS A 248 -6.29 7.82 29.53
N THR A 249 -6.36 8.53 28.42
CA THR A 249 -5.28 8.61 27.45
C THR A 249 -4.71 10.02 27.37
N GLY A 250 -3.49 10.17 26.90
CA GLY A 250 -2.91 11.49 26.67
C GLY A 250 -3.51 12.13 25.41
N SER A 251 -3.85 13.41 25.49
CA SER A 251 -4.12 14.25 24.33
C SER A 251 -2.80 14.79 23.78
N GLY A 252 -2.60 14.75 22.50
CA GLY A 252 -1.48 15.40 21.84
C GLY A 252 -1.00 14.68 20.60
N SER A 253 -0.24 15.38 19.77
CA SER A 253 0.24 14.95 18.45
C SER A 253 1.07 13.66 18.42
N ASN A 254 1.41 13.12 19.59
CA ASN A 254 2.22 11.90 19.72
C ASN A 254 1.42 10.72 20.28
N SER A 255 0.11 10.88 20.50
CA SER A 255 -0.76 9.79 20.92
C SER A 255 -1.52 9.29 19.69
N SER A 256 -1.41 8.03 19.41
CA SER A 256 -2.19 7.33 18.40
C SER A 256 -2.97 6.20 19.05
N VAL A 257 -3.97 5.72 18.38
CA VAL A 257 -4.89 4.69 18.88
C VAL A 257 -5.05 3.64 17.80
N GLY A 258 -5.04 2.36 18.17
CA GLY A 258 -5.45 1.25 17.32
C GLY A 258 -6.87 0.83 17.67
N LEU A 259 -7.71 0.63 16.68
CA LEU A 259 -9.06 0.10 16.83
C LEU A 259 -9.24 -1.07 15.87
N PHE A 260 -9.82 -2.17 16.37
CA PHE A 260 -10.13 -3.36 15.59
C PHE A 260 -11.49 -3.90 15.98
N ALA A 261 -12.40 -4.02 15.02
CA ALA A 261 -13.76 -4.48 15.21
C ALA A 261 -13.99 -5.77 14.42
N PHE A 262 -13.91 -6.92 15.07
CA PHE A 262 -14.15 -8.23 14.44
C PHE A 262 -15.65 -8.57 14.37
N SER A 263 -16.40 -8.14 15.38
CA SER A 263 -17.85 -8.25 15.45
C SER A 263 -18.41 -7.23 16.44
N ALA A 264 -19.73 -7.16 16.58
CA ALA A 264 -20.38 -6.30 17.56
C ALA A 264 -20.04 -6.66 19.03
N SER A 265 -19.50 -7.85 19.27
CA SER A 265 -19.12 -8.37 20.59
C SER A 265 -17.63 -8.71 20.71
N ASP A 266 -16.81 -8.28 19.76
CA ASP A 266 -15.37 -8.52 19.78
C ASP A 266 -14.66 -7.30 19.16
N ILE A 267 -14.36 -6.33 20.03
CA ILE A 267 -13.75 -5.06 19.64
C ILE A 267 -12.52 -4.80 20.52
N TRP A 268 -11.41 -4.46 19.89
CA TRP A 268 -10.17 -4.17 20.57
C TRP A 268 -9.79 -2.70 20.38
N CYS A 269 -9.37 -2.06 21.47
CA CYS A 269 -8.84 -0.70 21.48
C CYS A 269 -7.46 -0.68 22.14
N ALA A 270 -6.46 -0.21 21.41
CA ALA A 270 -5.09 -0.09 21.87
C ALA A 270 -4.72 1.39 21.99
N GLN A 271 -4.31 1.85 23.16
CA GLN A 271 -3.98 3.25 23.43
C GLN A 271 -2.85 3.40 24.46
N ARG A 272 -2.23 4.56 24.49
CA ARG A 272 -1.32 4.92 25.57
C ARG A 272 -2.11 5.25 26.84
N ASN A 273 -1.81 4.54 27.93
CA ASN A 273 -2.38 4.85 29.24
C ASN A 273 -1.81 6.16 29.80
N ASP A 274 -2.64 7.10 30.20
CA ASP A 274 -2.26 8.31 30.94
C ASP A 274 -2.95 8.40 32.33
N ASP A 275 -3.71 7.37 32.68
CA ASP A 275 -4.35 7.23 33.98
C ASP A 275 -3.27 6.85 35.03
N ARG A 276 -3.33 7.49 36.21
CA ARG A 276 -2.41 7.22 37.32
C ARG A 276 -3.04 6.35 38.40
N ASP A 277 -4.34 6.16 38.32
CA ASP A 277 -5.15 5.52 39.37
C ASP A 277 -5.47 4.04 39.00
N VAL A 278 -4.69 3.46 38.08
CA VAL A 278 -4.87 2.10 37.56
C VAL A 278 -3.59 1.25 37.70
N ASN A 279 -3.74 -0.08 37.57
CA ASN A 279 -2.63 -1.03 37.75
C ASN A 279 -1.65 -1.11 36.57
N VAL A 280 -1.73 -0.20 35.60
CA VAL A 280 -0.84 -0.12 34.46
C VAL A 280 -0.04 1.17 34.54
N ALA A 281 1.26 1.12 34.33
CA ALA A 281 2.11 2.29 34.40
C ALA A 281 1.63 3.40 33.46
N ARG A 282 1.78 4.64 33.89
CA ARG A 282 1.54 5.79 33.03
C ARG A 282 2.44 5.71 31.80
N ARG A 283 1.89 5.99 30.63
CA ARG A 283 2.51 5.87 29.31
C ARG A 283 2.81 4.43 28.83
N ALA A 284 2.28 3.41 29.53
CA ALA A 284 2.30 2.06 29.00
C ALA A 284 1.14 1.83 28.01
N LEU A 285 1.19 0.74 27.28
CA LEU A 285 0.11 0.30 26.41
C LEU A 285 -1.09 -0.15 27.27
N ASN A 286 -2.24 0.48 27.08
CA ASN A 286 -3.53 -0.09 27.48
C ASN A 286 -4.12 -0.80 26.26
N LEU A 287 -4.15 -2.11 26.29
CA LEU A 287 -4.91 -2.94 25.35
C LEU A 287 -6.23 -3.32 26.04
N ALA A 288 -7.34 -2.89 25.45
CA ALA A 288 -8.67 -3.11 25.97
C ALA A 288 -9.50 -3.94 24.99
N HIS A 289 -10.37 -4.79 25.53
CA HIS A 289 -11.27 -5.67 24.78
C HIS A 289 -12.72 -5.48 25.24
N TYR A 290 -13.63 -5.34 24.29
CA TYR A 290 -15.07 -5.35 24.49
C TYR A 290 -15.64 -6.72 24.09
N ASP A 291 -16.33 -7.38 25.04
CA ASP A 291 -16.85 -8.74 24.88
C ASP A 291 -18.35 -8.80 24.47
N GLY A 292 -18.90 -7.66 24.06
CA GLY A 292 -20.33 -7.51 23.75
C GLY A 292 -21.16 -6.96 24.93
N SER A 293 -20.57 -6.86 26.12
CA SER A 293 -21.23 -6.31 27.33
C SER A 293 -20.37 -5.27 28.03
N THR A 294 -19.09 -5.51 28.22
CA THR A 294 -18.20 -4.67 29.00
C THR A 294 -16.81 -4.55 28.38
N TRP A 295 -16.11 -3.45 28.70
CA TRP A 295 -14.71 -3.27 28.39
C TRP A 295 -13.82 -3.83 29.49
N THR A 296 -12.89 -4.70 29.14
CA THR A 296 -11.79 -5.13 30.01
C THR A 296 -10.52 -4.43 29.56
N ASN A 297 -9.91 -3.62 30.45
CA ASN A 297 -8.65 -2.93 30.20
C ASN A 297 -7.44 -3.74 30.63
N ALA A 298 -6.25 -3.29 30.24
CA ALA A 298 -4.95 -3.83 30.64
C ALA A 298 -4.77 -5.32 30.27
N ILE A 299 -5.28 -5.74 29.13
CA ILE A 299 -5.10 -7.11 28.64
C ILE A 299 -3.63 -7.33 28.30
N PRO A 300 -2.98 -8.36 28.87
CA PRO A 300 -1.57 -8.60 28.63
C PRO A 300 -1.32 -9.16 27.24
N ILE A 301 -0.22 -8.77 26.64
CA ILE A 301 0.35 -9.47 25.47
C ILE A 301 1.41 -10.46 26.00
N SER A 302 1.36 -11.70 25.54
CA SER A 302 2.31 -12.73 25.98
C SER A 302 3.76 -12.30 25.74
N GLY A 303 4.58 -12.38 26.77
CA GLY A 303 5.99 -11.95 26.73
C GLY A 303 6.23 -10.47 27.00
N ARG A 304 5.23 -9.61 26.89
CA ARG A 304 5.36 -8.17 27.14
C ARG A 304 5.09 -7.82 28.59
N ASN A 305 5.96 -7.01 29.17
CA ASN A 305 5.67 -6.39 30.47
C ASN A 305 4.57 -5.31 30.29
N VAL A 306 3.46 -5.43 31.01
CA VAL A 306 2.34 -4.48 30.95
C VAL A 306 2.71 -3.04 31.30
N ASN A 307 3.84 -2.84 31.98
CA ASN A 307 4.35 -1.53 32.36
C ASN A 307 5.39 -0.96 31.39
N ASP A 308 5.68 -1.66 30.28
CA ASP A 308 6.58 -1.14 29.25
C ASP A 308 5.98 0.08 28.57
N TYR A 309 6.81 1.08 28.36
CA TYR A 309 6.37 2.32 27.71
C TYR A 309 5.86 2.06 26.29
N ALA A 310 4.75 2.73 25.96
CA ALA A 310 4.14 2.75 24.64
C ALA A 310 3.85 4.22 24.27
N TYR A 311 4.85 4.90 23.77
CA TYR A 311 4.69 6.33 23.48
C TYR A 311 3.81 6.57 22.25
N CYS A 312 3.95 5.76 21.24
CA CYS A 312 3.07 5.74 20.06
C CYS A 312 2.57 4.31 19.84
N VAL A 313 1.29 4.19 19.54
CA VAL A 313 0.61 2.91 19.23
C VAL A 313 -0.11 3.08 17.90
N LEU A 314 0.23 2.28 16.91
CA LEU A 314 -0.42 2.28 15.60
C LEU A 314 -1.06 0.92 15.35
N GLY A 315 -2.37 0.92 15.11
CA GLY A 315 -3.12 -0.26 14.71
C GLY A 315 -3.42 -0.26 13.21
N LYS A 316 -3.20 -1.37 12.53
CA LYS A 316 -3.47 -1.54 11.11
C LYS A 316 -3.80 -2.99 10.78
N TYR A 317 -4.73 -3.21 9.83
CA TYR A 317 -4.87 -4.50 9.17
C TYR A 317 -3.90 -4.61 8.02
N VAL A 318 -3.27 -5.78 7.90
CA VAL A 318 -2.52 -6.16 6.71
C VAL A 318 -2.94 -7.58 6.33
N ALA A 319 -3.42 -7.76 5.11
CA ALA A 319 -3.99 -9.03 4.62
C ALA A 319 -5.01 -9.64 5.60
N ASN A 320 -5.94 -8.82 6.11
CA ASN A 320 -6.97 -9.18 7.09
C ASN A 320 -6.46 -9.64 8.47
N VAL A 321 -5.17 -9.46 8.76
CA VAL A 321 -4.59 -9.72 10.09
C VAL A 321 -4.37 -8.40 10.81
N PRO A 322 -4.86 -8.24 12.05
CA PRO A 322 -4.58 -7.02 12.83
C PRO A 322 -3.16 -7.02 13.39
N TYR A 323 -2.51 -5.90 13.25
CA TYR A 323 -1.18 -5.64 13.79
C TYR A 323 -1.17 -4.38 14.66
N LEU A 324 -0.34 -4.41 15.71
CA LEU A 324 -0.04 -3.26 16.56
C LEU A 324 1.46 -2.97 16.51
N LEU A 325 1.85 -1.83 15.97
CA LEU A 325 3.20 -1.30 16.09
C LEU A 325 3.26 -0.37 17.30
N VAL A 326 4.20 -0.63 18.19
CA VAL A 326 4.39 0.13 19.44
C VAL A 326 5.80 0.68 19.47
N PHE A 327 5.92 2.01 19.66
CA PHE A 327 7.20 2.64 19.90
C PHE A 327 7.45 2.83 21.40
N ASN A 328 8.61 2.38 21.87
CA ASN A 328 9.08 2.58 23.23
C ASN A 328 10.19 3.65 23.26
N GLN A 329 9.86 4.83 23.78
CA GLN A 329 10.78 5.96 23.84
C GLN A 329 11.96 5.71 24.78
N ASN A 330 11.75 5.01 25.89
CA ASN A 330 12.81 4.80 26.88
C ASN A 330 13.94 3.91 26.38
N THR A 331 13.59 2.89 25.59
CA THR A 331 14.56 1.96 24.99
C THR A 331 14.93 2.35 23.56
N ASN A 332 14.28 3.38 22.99
CA ASN A 332 14.44 3.80 21.61
C ASN A 332 14.27 2.62 20.64
N SER A 333 13.17 1.90 20.78
CA SER A 333 12.89 0.66 20.04
C SER A 333 11.44 0.56 19.62
N ILE A 334 11.17 -0.31 18.66
CA ILE A 334 9.84 -0.66 18.19
C ILE A 334 9.53 -2.11 18.50
N SER A 335 8.24 -2.40 18.72
CA SER A 335 7.73 -3.76 18.85
C SER A 335 6.51 -3.91 17.95
N LEU A 336 6.39 -5.03 17.25
CA LEU A 336 5.26 -5.36 16.42
C LEU A 336 4.55 -6.59 16.96
N TYR A 337 3.25 -6.49 17.15
CA TYR A 337 2.38 -7.56 17.60
C TYR A 337 1.33 -7.86 16.53
N LYS A 338 0.90 -9.11 16.44
CA LYS A 338 -0.22 -9.54 15.60
C LYS A 338 -1.28 -10.25 16.43
N TYR A 339 -2.53 -10.13 16.01
CA TYR A 339 -3.64 -10.91 16.55
C TYR A 339 -3.90 -12.11 15.66
N ALA A 340 -3.72 -13.30 16.19
CA ALA A 340 -3.98 -14.56 15.51
C ALA A 340 -4.35 -15.63 16.53
N SER A 341 -5.19 -16.59 16.14
CA SER A 341 -5.66 -17.67 17.03
C SER A 341 -6.23 -17.16 18.35
N ASN A 342 -7.00 -16.07 18.28
CA ASN A 342 -7.65 -15.40 19.43
C ASN A 342 -6.67 -14.85 20.49
N ALA A 343 -5.45 -14.52 20.10
CA ALA A 343 -4.45 -13.96 21.01
C ALA A 343 -3.51 -12.97 20.30
N TRP A 344 -3.06 -11.96 21.04
CA TRP A 344 -1.98 -11.09 20.62
C TRP A 344 -0.63 -11.74 20.91
N SER A 345 0.25 -11.75 19.93
CA SER A 345 1.61 -12.31 20.05
C SER A 345 2.64 -11.42 19.36
N ALA A 346 3.86 -11.43 19.85
CA ALA A 346 4.95 -10.66 19.24
C ALA A 346 5.34 -11.25 17.88
N VAL A 347 5.53 -10.36 16.91
CA VAL A 347 6.29 -10.63 15.68
C VAL A 347 7.76 -10.36 15.96
N PHE A 348 8.05 -9.22 16.57
CA PHE A 348 9.34 -8.89 17.21
C PHE A 348 9.11 -7.93 18.38
N GLU A 349 10.05 -7.92 19.32
CA GLU A 349 10.04 -7.03 20.49
C GLU A 349 11.33 -6.26 20.63
N SER A 350 11.20 -5.00 21.06
CA SER A 350 12.32 -4.12 21.40
C SER A 350 13.39 -4.01 20.30
N LEU A 351 12.97 -4.09 19.04
CA LEU A 351 13.86 -3.97 17.89
C LEU A 351 14.37 -2.52 17.79
N LYS A 352 15.67 -2.34 17.75
CA LYS A 352 16.31 -1.06 17.48
C LYS A 352 16.59 -0.94 15.99
N LEU A 353 16.22 0.18 15.40
CA LEU A 353 16.54 0.44 14.00
C LEU A 353 17.99 0.92 13.87
N LYS A 354 18.60 0.58 12.74
CA LYS A 354 20.00 0.89 12.45
C LYS A 354 20.13 2.19 11.65
N LYS A 355 21.26 2.87 11.82
CA LYS A 355 21.70 3.93 10.90
C LYS A 355 21.94 3.38 9.50
N ALA A 356 22.04 4.26 8.53
CA ALA A 356 22.21 3.90 7.12
C ALA A 356 23.46 3.04 6.86
N ASP A 357 24.52 3.21 7.65
CA ASP A 357 25.74 2.40 7.59
C ASP A 357 25.62 1.02 8.27
N GLY A 358 24.49 0.77 8.96
CA GLY A 358 24.23 -0.47 9.69
C GLY A 358 25.03 -0.67 11.00
N ALA A 359 25.97 0.24 11.32
CA ALA A 359 26.91 0.06 12.45
C ALA A 359 26.31 0.45 13.80
N ALA A 360 25.54 1.52 13.86
CA ALA A 360 24.98 2.05 15.10
C ALA A 360 23.46 2.00 15.11
N ASP A 361 22.86 2.10 16.31
CA ASP A 361 21.42 2.28 16.45
C ASP A 361 21.03 3.73 16.12
N ALA A 362 19.99 3.92 15.30
CA ALA A 362 19.45 5.23 15.01
C ALA A 362 18.61 5.74 16.19
N LYS A 363 18.67 7.04 16.47
CA LYS A 363 17.72 7.69 17.38
C LYS A 363 16.42 7.93 16.61
N LEU A 364 15.30 7.49 17.16
CA LEU A 364 13.99 7.58 16.51
C LEU A 364 13.23 8.83 16.96
N ASN A 365 12.53 9.45 16.01
CA ASN A 365 11.59 10.54 16.28
C ASN A 365 10.16 10.01 16.17
N LEU A 366 9.30 10.40 17.10
CA LEU A 366 7.95 9.87 17.28
C LEU A 366 6.90 10.36 16.29
N ARG A 367 7.21 11.35 15.47
CA ARG A 367 6.18 12.15 14.81
C ARG A 367 5.68 11.58 13.49
N ALA A 368 6.41 10.62 12.91
CA ALA A 368 5.97 9.90 11.73
C ALA A 368 6.28 8.42 11.93
N LEU A 369 5.27 7.66 12.26
CA LEU A 369 5.33 6.22 12.38
C LEU A 369 4.19 5.63 11.58
N ASP A 370 4.51 4.80 10.62
CA ASP A 370 3.58 3.94 9.90
C ASP A 370 4.31 2.65 9.50
N PHE A 371 3.58 1.62 9.09
CA PHE A 371 4.18 0.38 8.63
C PHE A 371 3.28 -0.31 7.62
N ASP A 372 3.87 -1.22 6.86
CA ASP A 372 3.14 -2.18 6.05
C ASP A 372 3.92 -3.49 5.96
N ILE A 373 3.28 -4.55 5.48
CA ILE A 373 3.88 -5.89 5.37
C ILE A 373 3.71 -6.38 3.96
N ALA A 374 4.82 -6.68 3.30
CA ALA A 374 4.85 -7.22 1.96
C ALA A 374 4.23 -8.62 1.88
N SER A 375 3.81 -9.03 0.71
CA SER A 375 3.24 -10.36 0.46
C SER A 375 4.17 -11.51 0.87
N GLY A 376 5.49 -11.30 0.81
CA GLY A 376 6.52 -12.22 1.29
C GLY A 376 6.76 -12.20 2.81
N GLY A 377 6.05 -11.34 3.55
CA GLY A 377 6.14 -11.22 5.01
C GLY A 377 7.20 -10.21 5.50
N ASP A 378 7.97 -9.58 4.64
CA ASP A 378 8.89 -8.50 5.01
C ASP A 378 8.12 -7.30 5.53
N ILE A 379 8.61 -6.71 6.61
CA ILE A 379 7.95 -5.60 7.28
C ILE A 379 8.64 -4.30 6.90
N TYR A 380 7.86 -3.32 6.46
CA TYR A 380 8.33 -1.99 6.13
C TYR A 380 7.86 -1.01 7.21
N VAL A 381 8.78 -0.33 7.86
CA VAL A 381 8.48 0.65 8.92
C VAL A 381 8.97 2.02 8.48
N MET A 382 8.04 2.97 8.42
CA MET A 382 8.33 4.38 8.15
C MET A 382 8.45 5.13 9.47
N ILE A 383 9.57 5.80 9.68
CA ILE A 383 9.80 6.61 10.89
C ILE A 383 10.84 7.70 10.61
N GLY A 384 10.73 8.81 11.31
CA GLY A 384 11.81 9.81 11.39
C GLY A 384 12.94 9.31 12.29
N ALA A 385 14.16 9.36 11.78
CA ALA A 385 15.35 8.97 12.55
C ALA A 385 16.61 9.70 12.09
N ASP A 386 17.65 9.69 12.91
CA ASP A 386 18.97 10.22 12.59
C ASP A 386 19.79 9.19 11.78
N TYR A 387 19.31 8.84 10.59
CA TYR A 387 19.90 7.76 9.78
C TYR A 387 21.35 8.01 9.37
N SER A 388 21.67 9.23 8.94
CA SER A 388 23.01 9.58 8.43
C SER A 388 23.68 10.65 9.26
N VAL A 389 22.94 11.65 9.74
CA VAL A 389 23.46 12.78 10.51
C VAL A 389 22.88 12.79 11.91
N GLU A 390 23.72 12.86 12.93
CA GLU A 390 23.30 12.86 14.33
C GLU A 390 22.35 14.04 14.62
N ASP A 391 21.26 13.74 15.35
CA ASP A 391 20.19 14.69 15.73
C ASP A 391 19.46 15.37 14.56
N LEU A 392 19.66 14.94 13.31
CA LEU A 392 18.84 15.32 12.15
C LEU A 392 17.84 14.21 11.83
N TYR A 393 16.59 14.40 12.18
CA TYR A 393 15.54 13.40 12.05
C TYR A 393 14.85 13.47 10.69
N ASN A 394 15.42 12.79 9.73
CA ASN A 394 14.87 12.64 8.39
C ASN A 394 13.89 11.45 8.30
N LEU A 395 12.94 11.56 7.37
CA LEU A 395 11.98 10.49 7.10
C LEU A 395 12.68 9.35 6.34
N GLY A 396 12.47 8.11 6.77
CA GLY A 396 12.98 6.93 6.10
C GLY A 396 12.05 5.73 6.24
N VAL A 397 12.24 4.74 5.38
CA VAL A 397 11.57 3.45 5.44
C VAL A 397 12.61 2.36 5.61
N VAL A 398 12.48 1.59 6.68
CA VAL A 398 13.33 0.44 6.96
C VAL A 398 12.57 -0.84 6.65
N ARG A 399 13.09 -1.63 5.73
CA ARG A 399 12.64 -3.01 5.50
C ARG A 399 13.30 -3.92 6.53
N ILE A 400 12.50 -4.72 7.21
CA ILE A 400 12.90 -5.75 8.18
C ILE A 400 12.54 -7.10 7.54
N ALA A 401 13.55 -7.89 7.19
CA ALA A 401 13.33 -9.16 6.51
C ALA A 401 12.67 -10.18 7.46
N ALA A 402 11.62 -10.84 6.99
CA ALA A 402 10.84 -11.81 7.76
C ALA A 402 11.67 -13.00 8.27
N LYS A 403 12.70 -13.38 7.52
CA LYS A 403 13.46 -14.60 7.79
C LYS A 403 14.46 -14.47 8.95
N ASP A 404 15.04 -13.26 9.17
CA ASP A 404 16.18 -13.08 10.08
C ASP A 404 16.21 -11.70 10.77
N ASN A 405 15.18 -10.87 10.56
CA ASN A 405 15.09 -9.49 11.04
C ASN A 405 16.25 -8.58 10.56
N SER A 406 16.94 -8.94 9.49
CA SER A 406 17.93 -8.05 8.89
C SER A 406 17.26 -6.78 8.36
N GLN A 407 17.96 -5.65 8.50
CA GLN A 407 17.41 -4.34 8.25
C GLN A 407 18.06 -3.68 7.03
N THR A 408 17.26 -3.03 6.20
CA THR A 408 17.73 -2.26 5.03
C THR A 408 16.95 -0.95 4.96
N LEU A 409 17.64 0.18 4.93
CA LEU A 409 17.04 1.48 4.64
C LEU A 409 16.72 1.55 3.14
N ILE A 410 15.44 1.61 2.80
CA ILE A 410 14.96 1.54 1.42
C ILE A 410 15.04 2.91 0.78
N GLY A 411 15.67 2.98 -0.40
CA GLY A 411 15.77 4.22 -1.19
C GLY A 411 16.62 5.33 -0.57
N GLY A 412 17.22 5.09 0.59
CA GLY A 412 17.87 6.10 1.41
C GLY A 412 16.86 6.94 2.23
N GLU A 413 17.37 7.86 3.03
CA GLU A 413 16.52 8.82 3.75
C GLU A 413 16.00 9.93 2.82
N LEU A 414 14.79 10.38 3.07
CA LEU A 414 14.24 11.58 2.44
C LEU A 414 14.70 12.80 3.24
N SER A 415 15.21 13.83 2.55
CA SER A 415 15.62 15.09 3.19
C SER A 415 14.41 15.92 3.66
N ILE A 416 13.62 15.31 4.54
CA ILE A 416 12.41 15.88 5.14
C ILE A 416 12.60 15.86 6.65
N ASP A 417 12.85 17.04 7.21
CA ASP A 417 12.89 17.23 8.65
C ASP A 417 11.50 16.96 9.25
N ILE A 418 11.36 15.82 9.90
CA ILE A 418 10.08 15.37 10.45
C ILE A 418 9.57 16.27 11.58
N ASP A 419 10.44 17.05 12.23
CA ASP A 419 10.02 18.05 13.20
C ASP A 419 9.23 19.20 12.56
N LYS A 420 9.47 19.46 11.29
CA LYS A 420 8.75 20.47 10.50
C LYS A 420 7.56 19.88 9.74
N SER A 421 7.68 18.68 9.20
CA SER A 421 6.60 18.04 8.44
C SER A 421 5.63 17.35 9.36
N ARG A 422 5.64 16.84 10.37
CA ARG A 422 4.70 16.26 11.35
C ARG A 422 3.63 15.30 10.81
N SER A 423 3.50 15.11 9.51
CA SER A 423 2.53 14.19 8.93
C SER A 423 3.12 13.44 7.77
N ALA A 424 3.11 12.13 7.89
CA ALA A 424 3.48 11.20 6.82
C ALA A 424 2.73 9.88 7.01
N SER A 425 2.49 9.16 5.93
CA SER A 425 1.90 7.83 5.93
C SER A 425 2.49 7.01 4.80
N MET A 426 2.51 5.69 4.96
CA MET A 426 3.01 4.77 3.95
C MET A 426 2.03 3.64 3.67
N GLY A 427 2.18 3.06 2.51
CA GLY A 427 1.54 1.80 2.14
C GLY A 427 2.35 1.10 1.06
N LEU A 428 2.15 -0.20 0.95
CA LEU A 428 2.64 -1.01 -0.14
C LEU A 428 1.50 -1.22 -1.14
N ASP A 429 1.78 -1.06 -2.42
CA ASP A 429 0.83 -1.46 -3.45
C ASP A 429 0.77 -3.00 -3.59
N ASN A 430 -0.06 -3.54 -4.49
CA ASN A 430 -0.18 -4.98 -4.73
C ASN A 430 1.13 -5.66 -5.17
N ASN A 431 2.11 -4.88 -5.58
CA ASN A 431 3.41 -5.36 -6.05
C ASN A 431 4.50 -5.21 -4.98
N ASP A 432 4.11 -4.85 -3.73
CA ASP A 432 4.97 -4.53 -2.59
C ASP A 432 5.88 -3.31 -2.85
N VAL A 433 5.48 -2.39 -3.75
CA VAL A 433 6.19 -1.14 -3.96
C VAL A 433 5.81 -0.15 -2.87
N PRO A 434 6.78 0.39 -2.11
CA PRO A 434 6.50 1.39 -1.08
C PRO A 434 6.13 2.73 -1.71
N TYR A 435 4.98 3.27 -1.29
CA TYR A 435 4.54 4.64 -1.51
C TYR A 435 4.58 5.41 -0.21
N LEU A 436 5.04 6.66 -0.26
CA LEU A 436 5.02 7.60 0.85
C LEU A 436 4.21 8.82 0.50
N VAL A 437 3.36 9.24 1.40
CA VAL A 437 2.72 10.56 1.38
C VAL A 437 3.15 11.33 2.61
N TYR A 438 3.43 12.61 2.45
CA TYR A 438 3.90 13.46 3.54
C TYR A 438 3.57 14.93 3.28
N THR A 439 3.57 15.73 4.35
CA THR A 439 3.45 17.18 4.21
C THR A 439 4.86 17.79 4.14
N LYS A 440 5.15 18.52 3.06
CA LYS A 440 6.43 19.21 2.83
C LYS A 440 6.30 20.70 3.07
N PRO A 441 7.15 21.31 3.92
CA PRO A 441 7.17 22.75 4.13
C PRO A 441 7.69 23.48 2.88
N GLU A 442 6.98 24.55 2.48
CA GLU A 442 7.44 25.55 1.50
C GLU A 442 7.15 26.94 2.08
N GLY A 443 8.18 27.59 2.64
CA GLY A 443 8.00 28.79 3.44
C GLY A 443 7.16 28.52 4.68
N ASP A 444 6.09 29.29 4.88
CA ASP A 444 5.20 29.20 6.04
C ASP A 444 4.05 28.20 5.86
N VAL A 445 3.92 27.61 4.69
CA VAL A 445 2.85 26.65 4.37
C VAL A 445 3.43 25.26 4.08
N LYS A 446 2.58 24.25 4.11
CA LYS A 446 2.93 22.87 3.76
C LYS A 446 2.03 22.37 2.65
N TYR A 447 2.55 21.44 1.86
CA TYR A 447 1.81 20.81 0.77
C TYR A 447 1.88 19.29 0.91
N ALA A 448 0.79 18.62 0.55
CA ALA A 448 0.77 17.17 0.44
C ALA A 448 1.57 16.73 -0.78
N CYS A 449 2.57 15.88 -0.54
CA CYS A 449 3.43 15.30 -1.57
C CYS A 449 3.38 13.79 -1.52
N ILE A 450 3.62 13.15 -2.65
CA ILE A 450 3.74 11.70 -2.78
C ILE A 450 5.04 11.33 -3.51
N THR A 451 5.62 10.23 -3.11
CA THR A 451 6.75 9.58 -3.79
C THR A 451 6.64 8.06 -3.64
N HIS A 452 7.38 7.33 -4.43
CA HIS A 452 7.45 5.87 -4.42
C HIS A 452 8.86 5.39 -4.76
N ILE A 453 9.15 4.12 -4.52
CA ILE A 453 10.43 3.54 -4.95
C ILE A 453 10.42 3.31 -6.46
N ASP A 454 11.36 3.91 -7.15
CA ASP A 454 11.61 3.62 -8.56
C ASP A 454 12.25 2.24 -8.73
N ALA A 455 11.65 1.41 -9.56
CA ALA A 455 12.04 0.01 -9.72
C ALA A 455 13.46 -0.17 -10.28
N LYS A 456 13.93 0.78 -11.09
CA LYS A 456 15.24 0.72 -11.74
C LYS A 456 16.36 1.27 -10.86
N SER A 457 16.17 2.48 -10.33
CA SER A 457 17.19 3.15 -9.51
C SER A 457 17.22 2.64 -8.07
N LYS A 458 16.16 1.98 -7.60
CA LYS A 458 15.94 1.56 -6.21
C LYS A 458 16.01 2.71 -5.21
N THR A 459 15.75 3.93 -5.69
CA THR A 459 15.70 5.17 -4.90
C THR A 459 14.28 5.74 -4.93
N TRP A 460 14.00 6.73 -4.07
CA TRP A 460 12.74 7.46 -4.12
C TRP A 460 12.62 8.22 -5.45
N SER A 461 11.45 8.12 -6.07
CA SER A 461 11.10 8.89 -7.28
C SER A 461 11.09 10.40 -6.99
N THR A 462 11.07 11.19 -8.04
CA THR A 462 10.79 12.63 -7.89
C THR A 462 9.42 12.80 -7.24
N GLU A 463 9.37 13.60 -6.17
CA GLU A 463 8.12 13.87 -5.47
C GLU A 463 7.12 14.62 -6.34
N GLU A 464 5.84 14.31 -6.18
CA GLU A 464 4.74 15.00 -6.84
C GLU A 464 3.84 15.65 -5.78
N LYS A 465 3.42 16.90 -6.01
CA LYS A 465 2.38 17.53 -5.21
C LYS A 465 1.02 16.96 -5.59
N LEU A 466 0.25 16.53 -4.60
CA LEU A 466 -1.14 16.07 -4.83
C LEU A 466 -2.07 17.21 -5.22
N SER A 467 -1.79 18.43 -4.72
CA SER A 467 -2.65 19.59 -4.89
C SER A 467 -1.86 20.90 -4.73
N PRO A 468 -2.30 21.98 -5.35
CA PRO A 468 -1.74 23.32 -5.09
C PRO A 468 -2.19 23.89 -3.73
N ASN A 469 -3.14 23.29 -3.04
CA ASN A 469 -3.67 23.79 -1.78
C ASN A 469 -2.73 23.41 -0.62
N PRO A 470 -2.54 24.29 0.37
CA PRO A 470 -1.84 23.95 1.60
C PRO A 470 -2.48 22.77 2.32
N SER A 471 -1.68 21.86 2.86
CA SER A 471 -2.12 20.68 3.58
C SER A 471 -1.33 20.50 4.88
N ASP A 472 -2.04 20.22 5.98
CA ASP A 472 -1.44 19.98 7.28
C ASP A 472 -1.28 18.51 7.62
N PHE A 473 -2.08 17.63 6.97
CA PHE A 473 -2.13 16.22 7.32
C PHE A 473 -2.46 15.33 6.11
N VAL A 474 -1.87 14.15 6.06
CA VAL A 474 -2.08 13.14 5.02
C VAL A 474 -2.11 11.74 5.61
N VAL A 475 -2.95 10.86 5.04
CA VAL A 475 -2.99 9.42 5.34
C VAL A 475 -3.17 8.66 4.03
N LEU A 476 -2.40 7.58 3.85
CA LEU A 476 -2.49 6.64 2.72
C LEU A 476 -3.01 5.28 3.22
N ARG A 477 -3.95 4.71 2.50
CA ARG A 477 -4.41 3.32 2.68
C ARG A 477 -4.69 2.68 1.32
N TYR A 478 -4.45 1.39 1.23
CA TYR A 478 -4.83 0.56 0.08
C TYR A 478 -6.04 -0.32 0.45
N ASP A 479 -6.91 -0.57 -0.50
CA ASP A 479 -7.95 -1.59 -0.38
C ASP A 479 -7.40 -2.99 -0.71
N ASP A 480 -8.23 -4.02 -0.50
CA ASP A 480 -7.86 -5.42 -0.78
C ASP A 480 -7.62 -5.71 -2.28
N LYS A 481 -7.99 -4.78 -3.16
CA LYS A 481 -7.79 -4.86 -4.61
C LYS A 481 -6.56 -4.07 -5.08
N GLY A 482 -5.87 -3.39 -4.14
CA GLY A 482 -4.68 -2.60 -4.41
C GLY A 482 -4.95 -1.19 -4.92
N ARG A 483 -6.19 -0.72 -4.89
CA ARG A 483 -6.48 0.68 -5.13
C ARG A 483 -6.05 1.49 -3.92
N GLY A 484 -5.19 2.48 -4.14
CA GLY A 484 -4.75 3.39 -3.11
C GLY A 484 -5.73 4.55 -2.92
N TYR A 485 -5.88 4.97 -1.67
CA TYR A 485 -6.62 6.17 -1.27
C TYR A 485 -5.76 7.03 -0.37
N ILE A 486 -5.76 8.35 -0.63
CA ILE A 486 -5.10 9.34 0.22
C ILE A 486 -6.15 10.33 0.69
N VAL A 487 -6.25 10.53 2.00
CA VAL A 487 -6.97 11.67 2.55
C VAL A 487 -5.97 12.75 2.97
N SER A 488 -6.26 13.99 2.54
CA SER A 488 -5.47 15.17 2.86
C SER A 488 -6.35 16.20 3.58
N SER A 489 -5.80 16.87 4.59
CA SER A 489 -6.46 18.00 5.24
C SER A 489 -5.98 19.30 4.60
N GLU A 490 -6.75 19.83 3.65
CA GLU A 490 -6.37 20.96 2.81
C GLU A 490 -7.08 22.25 3.18
N THR A 491 -6.37 23.37 3.05
CA THR A 491 -6.97 24.71 3.17
C THR A 491 -7.44 25.15 1.77
N ILE A 492 -8.77 25.20 1.58
CA ILE A 492 -9.43 25.62 0.33
C ILE A 492 -10.20 26.91 0.64
N GLY A 493 -9.74 28.02 0.08
CA GLY A 493 -10.23 29.35 0.47
C GLY A 493 -9.90 29.62 1.94
N GLU A 494 -10.93 29.92 2.76
CA GLU A 494 -10.78 30.20 4.21
C GLU A 494 -11.06 28.98 5.09
N SER A 495 -11.35 27.81 4.51
CA SER A 495 -11.79 26.62 5.25
C SER A 495 -10.86 25.45 5.04
N LYS A 496 -10.64 24.67 6.09
CA LYS A 496 -10.05 23.34 5.96
C LYS A 496 -11.09 22.33 5.53
N LYS A 497 -10.70 21.42 4.62
CA LYS A 497 -11.52 20.33 4.14
C LYS A 497 -10.73 19.03 4.10
N TYR A 498 -11.39 17.90 4.26
CA TYR A 498 -10.80 16.63 3.87
C TYR A 498 -10.99 16.45 2.37
N VAL A 499 -9.89 16.20 1.68
CA VAL A 499 -9.85 15.92 0.25
C VAL A 499 -9.37 14.50 0.05
N LEU A 500 -10.12 13.72 -0.71
CA LEU A 500 -9.80 12.33 -1.01
C LEU A 500 -9.22 12.23 -2.42
N TYR A 501 -8.10 11.54 -2.52
CA TYR A 501 -7.47 11.14 -3.78
C TYR A 501 -7.53 9.63 -3.92
N SER A 502 -7.59 9.15 -5.16
CA SER A 502 -7.46 7.73 -5.46
C SER A 502 -6.42 7.51 -6.54
N SER A 503 -5.71 6.38 -6.45
CA SER A 503 -4.89 5.90 -7.56
C SER A 503 -5.80 5.49 -8.71
N ALA A 504 -5.39 5.79 -9.96
CA ALA A 504 -6.02 5.22 -11.14
C ALA A 504 -5.76 3.70 -11.19
N GLU A 505 -6.76 2.97 -11.67
CA GLU A 505 -6.61 1.55 -12.03
C GLU A 505 -5.72 1.42 -13.25
#